data_9abc99b8bdd5d7a46c3ffb0d95acc3e1
#
_entry.id   9abc99b8bdd5d7a46c3ffb0d95acc3e1
#
_cell.length_a   1.000
_cell.length_b   1.000
_cell.length_c   1.000
_cell.angle_alpha   90.00
_cell.angle_beta   90.00
_cell.angle_gamma   90.00
#
_symmetry.space_group_name_H-M   'P 1'
#
loop_
_entity.id
_entity.type
_entity.pdbx_description
1 polymer ?
#
loop_
_entity_poly.entity_id
_entity_poly.type
_entity_poly.pdbx_seq_one_letter_code
_entity_poly.pdbx_strand_id
1 'polypeptide(L)'
;MKILFISDNFPPETNASATRVFERACYWVKWGHEVTIVTGVPNFPQGRVFEGYENHFQTESMEGMRVVRVKTYIAPNRGKFRRALDFWSFRINSARAAKKEPRPDLISATSPQPGAALAGLDAAKHHGVPFVFELGDLWPASISA
;
A
#
# COMPACT_ATOMS: atom_id res chain seq x y z
N MET A 1 -9.83 12.17 12.35
CA MET A 1 -10.35 11.33 11.25
C MET A 1 -9.66 9.99 11.26
N LYS A 2 -10.33 8.96 10.76
CA LYS A 2 -9.74 7.64 10.50
C LYS A 2 -9.37 7.56 9.04
N ILE A 3 -8.07 7.48 8.75
CA ILE A 3 -7.52 7.46 7.40
C ILE A 3 -6.97 6.06 7.12
N LEU A 4 -7.43 5.43 6.05
CA LEU A 4 -6.85 4.20 5.55
C LEU A 4 -6.09 4.51 4.27
N PHE A 5 -4.79 4.19 4.25
CA PHE A 5 -3.91 4.46 3.13
C PHE A 5 -3.33 3.17 2.54
N ILE A 6 -3.45 3.00 1.23
CA ILE A 6 -2.93 1.83 0.52
C ILE A 6 -1.70 2.25 -0.28
N SER A 7 -0.57 1.61 0.02
CA SER A 7 0.70 1.81 -0.66
C SER A 7 1.38 0.47 -0.89
N ASP A 8 1.95 0.27 -2.06
CA ASP A 8 2.72 -0.92 -2.37
C ASP A 8 3.99 -1.03 -1.52
N ASN A 9 4.67 0.10 -1.34
CA ASN A 9 5.91 0.19 -0.57
C ASN A 9 5.73 0.99 0.71
N PHE A 10 6.33 0.50 1.79
CA PHE A 10 6.33 1.14 3.10
C PHE A 10 7.58 0.70 3.89
N PRO A 11 8.08 1.48 4.88
CA PRO A 11 9.23 1.06 5.67
C PRO A 11 9.10 -0.38 6.20
N PRO A 12 10.21 -1.13 6.27
CA PRO A 12 11.62 -0.70 6.20
C PRO A 12 12.19 -0.49 4.79
N GLU A 13 11.39 -0.58 3.74
CA GLU A 13 11.83 -0.19 2.40
C GLU A 13 12.16 1.30 2.35
N THR A 14 13.26 1.65 1.65
CA THR A 14 13.84 3.01 1.65
C THR A 14 13.68 3.76 0.33
N ASN A 15 12.80 3.26 -0.56
CA ASN A 15 12.53 3.98 -1.81
C ASN A 15 11.71 5.25 -1.57
N ALA A 16 11.74 6.16 -2.55
CA ALA A 16 11.08 7.46 -2.46
C ALA A 16 9.56 7.36 -2.15
N SER A 17 8.89 6.34 -2.68
CA SER A 17 7.46 6.13 -2.42
C SER A 17 7.21 5.76 -0.96
N ALA A 18 7.97 4.81 -0.42
CA ALA A 18 7.87 4.38 0.97
C ALA A 18 8.13 5.52 1.94
N THR A 19 9.22 6.28 1.72
CA THR A 19 9.60 7.42 2.55
C THR A 19 8.53 8.51 2.54
N ARG A 20 8.05 8.89 1.36
CA ARG A 20 7.00 9.93 1.21
C ARG A 20 5.72 9.57 1.94
N VAL A 21 5.26 8.33 1.81
CA VAL A 21 4.04 7.86 2.47
C VAL A 21 4.24 7.83 3.99
N PHE A 22 5.36 7.32 4.45
CA PHE A 22 5.67 7.23 5.87
C PHE A 22 5.74 8.60 6.54
N GLU A 23 6.51 9.54 6.00
CA GLU A 23 6.65 10.89 6.57
C GLU A 23 5.30 11.59 6.67
N ARG A 24 4.49 11.52 5.63
CA ARG A 24 3.15 12.12 5.63
C ARG A 24 2.25 11.47 6.66
N ALA A 25 2.23 10.16 6.75
CA ALA A 25 1.43 9.44 7.73
C ALA A 25 1.84 9.78 9.16
N CYS A 26 3.14 10.00 9.43
CA CYS A 26 3.62 10.50 10.71
C CYS A 26 3.03 11.88 11.05
N TYR A 27 2.93 12.79 10.06
CA TYR A 27 2.27 14.09 10.28
C TYR A 27 0.77 13.93 10.57
N TRP A 28 0.07 13.05 9.89
CA TRP A 28 -1.35 12.80 10.17
C TRP A 28 -1.56 12.29 11.59
N VAL A 29 -0.72 11.38 12.07
CA VAL A 29 -0.75 10.92 13.47
C VAL A 29 -0.49 12.07 14.43
N LYS A 30 0.52 12.93 14.16
CA LYS A 30 0.81 14.11 14.98
C LYS A 30 -0.36 15.11 15.02
N TRP A 31 -1.17 15.17 13.98
CA TRP A 31 -2.38 16.01 13.93
C TRP A 31 -3.61 15.34 14.54
N GLY A 32 -3.44 14.18 15.18
CA GLY A 32 -4.50 13.49 15.91
C GLY A 32 -5.39 12.59 15.06
N HIS A 33 -4.95 12.19 13.85
CA HIS A 33 -5.67 11.23 13.02
C HIS A 33 -5.30 9.80 13.38
N GLU A 34 -6.27 8.89 13.32
CA GLU A 34 -6.01 7.44 13.34
C GLU A 34 -5.61 7.00 11.92
N VAL A 35 -4.41 6.47 11.77
CA VAL A 35 -3.87 6.09 10.47
C VAL A 35 -3.67 4.59 10.39
N THR A 36 -4.29 3.97 9.39
CA THR A 36 -4.06 2.56 9.01
C THR A 36 -3.40 2.51 7.64
N ILE A 37 -2.26 1.87 7.56
CA ILE A 37 -1.53 1.62 6.30
C ILE A 37 -1.77 0.18 5.88
N VAL A 38 -2.22 -0.03 4.64
CA VAL A 38 -2.26 -1.35 4.01
C VAL A 38 -1.16 -1.41 2.95
N THR A 39 -0.23 -2.34 3.13
CA THR A 39 0.99 -2.42 2.30
C THR A 39 1.41 -3.87 2.06
N GLY A 40 2.32 -4.08 1.14
CA GLY A 40 2.96 -5.38 0.92
C GLY A 40 3.96 -5.74 2.02
N VAL A 41 4.42 -6.99 1.99
CA VAL A 41 5.58 -7.40 2.78
C VAL A 41 6.84 -6.79 2.14
N PRO A 42 7.77 -6.20 2.92
CA PRO A 42 8.92 -5.50 2.36
C PRO A 42 9.82 -6.45 1.56
N ASN A 43 10.09 -6.08 0.31
CA ASN A 43 10.85 -6.91 -0.62
C ASN A 43 11.65 -6.11 -1.66
N PHE A 44 11.42 -4.83 -1.80
CA PHE A 44 12.07 -3.96 -2.77
C PHE A 44 13.46 -3.50 -2.28
N PRO A 45 14.51 -3.48 -3.11
CA PRO A 45 14.52 -3.72 -4.56
C PRO A 45 14.83 -5.16 -5.00
N GLN A 46 15.25 -6.04 -4.09
CA GLN A 46 15.81 -7.35 -4.45
C GLN A 46 14.73 -8.38 -4.88
N GLY A 47 13.44 -8.11 -4.64
CA GLY A 47 12.39 -9.08 -4.85
C GLY A 47 12.52 -10.31 -3.94
N ARG A 48 13.00 -10.09 -2.73
CA ARG A 48 13.12 -11.08 -1.65
C ARG A 48 12.62 -10.45 -0.37
N VAL A 49 11.88 -11.21 0.42
CA VAL A 49 11.39 -10.76 1.72
C VAL A 49 12.56 -10.36 2.62
N PHE A 50 12.45 -9.21 3.27
CA PHE A 50 13.46 -8.72 4.21
C PHE A 50 13.55 -9.64 5.42
N GLU A 51 14.74 -9.69 6.01
CA GLU A 51 14.98 -10.43 7.26
C GLU A 51 14.03 -9.95 8.36
N GLY A 52 13.47 -10.90 9.12
CA GLY A 52 12.48 -10.61 10.16
C GLY A 52 11.03 -10.51 9.68
N TYR A 53 10.80 -10.62 8.36
CA TYR A 53 9.45 -10.67 7.77
C TYR A 53 9.18 -12.02 7.10
N GLU A 54 7.91 -12.37 7.04
CA GLU A 54 7.44 -13.53 6.28
C GLU A 54 6.34 -13.10 5.31
N ASN A 55 6.24 -13.76 4.15
CA ASN A 55 5.25 -13.39 3.14
C ASN A 55 3.85 -13.94 3.50
N HIS A 56 3.27 -13.42 4.56
CA HIS A 56 1.92 -13.71 5.00
C HIS A 56 1.25 -12.44 5.54
N PHE A 57 -0.05 -12.53 5.83
CA PHE A 57 -0.79 -11.44 6.47
C PHE A 57 -0.27 -11.23 7.90
N GLN A 58 0.11 -10.00 8.22
CA GLN A 58 0.55 -9.61 9.55
C GLN A 58 0.21 -8.16 9.84
N THR A 59 0.12 -7.81 11.10
CA THR A 59 -0.11 -6.44 11.55
C THR A 59 0.96 -6.03 12.55
N GLU A 60 1.38 -4.79 12.44
CA GLU A 60 2.34 -4.18 13.37
C GLU A 60 1.94 -2.74 13.69
N SER A 61 2.54 -2.16 14.71
CA SER A 61 2.41 -0.74 15.02
C SER A 61 3.73 -0.03 14.73
N MET A 62 3.66 1.09 14.03
CA MET A 62 4.83 1.89 13.67
C MET A 62 4.49 3.38 13.81
N GLU A 63 5.21 4.11 14.65
CA GLU A 63 5.02 5.57 14.86
C GLU A 63 3.55 5.97 15.14
N GLY A 64 2.81 5.14 15.87
CA GLY A 64 1.40 5.37 16.18
C GLY A 64 0.43 4.99 15.05
N MET A 65 0.92 4.49 13.94
CA MET A 65 0.13 3.94 12.84
C MET A 65 -0.10 2.44 13.04
N ARG A 66 -1.26 1.96 12.61
CA ARG A 66 -1.52 0.54 12.38
C ARG A 66 -1.05 0.18 10.97
N VAL A 67 -0.12 -0.75 10.86
CA VAL A 67 0.39 -1.23 9.57
C VAL A 67 -0.11 -2.65 9.32
N VAL A 68 -0.82 -2.84 8.23
CA VAL A 68 -1.38 -4.13 7.80
C VAL A 68 -0.60 -4.57 6.56
N ARG A 69 0.22 -5.61 6.72
CA ARG A 69 0.98 -6.19 5.62
C ARG A 69 0.23 -7.34 5.00
N VAL A 70 0.15 -7.34 3.69
CA VAL A 70 -0.55 -8.38 2.94
C VAL A 70 0.43 -9.25 2.17
N LYS A 71 0.08 -10.52 2.03
CA LYS A 71 0.81 -11.44 1.17
C LYS A 71 0.75 -10.98 -0.27
N THR A 72 1.89 -10.96 -0.97
CA THR A 72 1.99 -10.65 -2.39
C THR A 72 2.78 -11.74 -3.12
N TYR A 73 2.65 -11.77 -4.44
CA TYR A 73 3.51 -12.60 -5.27
C TYR A 73 4.86 -11.91 -5.40
N ILE A 74 5.84 -12.38 -4.62
CA ILE A 74 7.19 -11.83 -4.64
C ILE A 74 8.05 -12.67 -5.60
N ALA A 75 8.58 -12.02 -6.63
CA ALA A 75 9.54 -12.62 -7.54
C ALA A 75 10.64 -11.62 -7.88
N PRO A 76 11.88 -12.09 -8.08
CA PRO A 76 12.94 -11.25 -8.65
C PRO A 76 12.43 -10.59 -9.94
N ASN A 77 12.76 -9.30 -10.13
CA ASN A 77 12.25 -8.43 -11.21
C ASN A 77 12.59 -8.93 -12.64
N ARG A 78 12.09 -10.11 -13.03
CA ARG A 78 12.30 -10.72 -14.35
C ARG A 78 10.96 -11.13 -14.96
N GLY A 79 10.54 -10.39 -16.02
CA GLY A 79 9.42 -10.74 -16.88
C GLY A 79 8.11 -10.00 -16.59
N LYS A 80 7.43 -9.57 -17.66
CA LYS A 80 6.16 -8.80 -17.60
C LYS A 80 5.03 -9.59 -16.93
N PHE A 81 4.99 -10.90 -17.12
CA PHE A 81 3.96 -11.78 -16.56
C PHE A 81 4.04 -11.86 -15.03
N ARG A 82 5.25 -11.96 -14.48
CA ARG A 82 5.46 -12.00 -13.02
C ARG A 82 5.08 -10.68 -12.34
N ARG A 83 5.36 -9.55 -13.00
CA ARG A 83 4.91 -8.23 -12.51
C ARG A 83 3.38 -8.11 -12.51
N ALA A 84 2.72 -8.68 -13.52
CA ALA A 84 1.27 -8.71 -13.55
C ALA A 84 0.70 -9.55 -12.38
N LEU A 85 1.29 -10.71 -12.07
CA LEU A 85 0.89 -11.53 -10.92
C LEU A 85 1.11 -10.81 -9.58
N ASP A 86 2.23 -10.10 -9.44
CA ASP A 86 2.50 -9.27 -8.27
C ASP A 86 1.42 -8.19 -8.10
N PHE A 87 1.14 -7.42 -9.14
CA PHE A 87 0.09 -6.39 -9.12
C PHE A 87 -1.29 -6.96 -8.79
N TRP A 88 -1.67 -8.09 -9.36
CA TRP A 88 -2.95 -8.75 -9.09
C TRP A 88 -3.04 -9.27 -7.67
N SER A 89 -1.98 -9.92 -7.19
CA SER A 89 -1.95 -10.46 -5.83
C SER A 89 -2.03 -9.33 -4.79
N PHE A 90 -1.29 -8.25 -4.99
CA PHE A 90 -1.37 -7.07 -4.14
C PHE A 90 -2.76 -6.45 -4.16
N ARG A 91 -3.33 -6.19 -5.35
CA ARG A 91 -4.68 -5.63 -5.50
C ARG A 91 -5.72 -6.44 -4.71
N ILE A 92 -5.75 -7.75 -4.91
CA ILE A 92 -6.76 -8.60 -4.29
C ILE A 92 -6.59 -8.63 -2.77
N ASN A 93 -5.36 -8.84 -2.30
CA ASN A 93 -5.09 -9.01 -0.88
C ASN A 93 -5.19 -7.70 -0.11
N SER A 94 -4.75 -6.57 -0.68
CA SER A 94 -4.91 -5.25 -0.06
C SER A 94 -6.38 -4.80 -0.02
N ALA A 95 -7.16 -5.05 -1.07
CA ALA A 95 -8.60 -4.78 -1.05
C ALA A 95 -9.32 -5.62 0.01
N ARG A 96 -8.99 -6.91 0.13
CA ARG A 96 -9.56 -7.77 1.18
C ARG A 96 -9.18 -7.32 2.58
N ALA A 97 -7.93 -6.95 2.79
CA ALA A 97 -7.46 -6.44 4.07
C ALA A 97 -8.16 -5.13 4.43
N ALA A 98 -8.17 -4.17 3.51
CA ALA A 98 -8.82 -2.86 3.71
C ALA A 98 -10.32 -2.96 4.03
N LYS A 99 -11.04 -3.91 3.41
CA LYS A 99 -12.46 -4.17 3.69
C LYS A 99 -12.73 -4.77 5.07
N LYS A 100 -11.73 -5.43 5.67
CA LYS A 100 -11.83 -6.03 7.01
C LYS A 100 -11.49 -5.05 8.13
N GLU A 101 -10.79 -3.96 7.81
CA GLU A 101 -10.47 -2.92 8.78
C GLU A 101 -11.75 -2.17 9.20
N PRO A 102 -11.77 -1.57 10.40
CA PRO A 102 -12.87 -0.72 10.82
C PRO A 102 -13.12 0.40 9.80
N ARG A 103 -14.41 0.74 9.60
CA ARG A 103 -14.79 1.76 8.62
C ARG A 103 -14.00 3.05 8.81
N PRO A 104 -13.19 3.46 7.82
CA PRO A 104 -12.47 4.72 7.86
C PRO A 104 -13.40 5.90 7.49
N ASP A 105 -12.93 7.12 7.69
CA ASP A 105 -13.59 8.33 7.18
C ASP A 105 -13.17 8.63 5.74
N LEU A 106 -11.94 8.20 5.37
CA LEU A 106 -11.33 8.42 4.07
C LEU A 106 -10.42 7.25 3.71
N ILE A 107 -10.44 6.84 2.45
CA ILE A 107 -9.45 5.93 1.88
C ILE A 107 -8.61 6.68 0.86
N SER A 108 -7.29 6.54 0.97
CA SER A 108 -6.34 7.05 -0.01
C SER A 108 -5.45 5.92 -0.54
N ALA A 109 -4.96 6.09 -1.76
CA ALA A 109 -3.96 5.21 -2.36
C ALA A 109 -2.98 6.01 -3.21
N THR A 110 -1.77 5.50 -3.38
CA THR A 110 -0.73 6.17 -4.17
C THR A 110 -0.24 5.31 -5.34
N SER A 111 0.21 6.00 -6.41
CA SER A 111 1.01 5.41 -7.50
C SER A 111 2.44 5.04 -7.01
N PRO A 112 3.26 4.28 -7.77
CA PRO A 112 3.07 3.93 -9.19
C PRO A 112 2.23 2.67 -9.43
N GLN A 113 1.95 1.85 -8.43
CA GLN A 113 1.29 0.57 -8.66
C GLN A 113 -0.22 0.73 -8.88
N PRO A 114 -0.75 0.35 -10.06
CA PRO A 114 -2.18 0.51 -10.36
C PRO A 114 -3.07 -0.36 -9.47
N GLY A 115 -2.53 -1.47 -8.93
CA GLY A 115 -3.24 -2.35 -8.00
C GLY A 115 -3.64 -1.64 -6.71
N ALA A 116 -2.83 -0.71 -6.21
CA ALA A 116 -3.14 0.08 -5.03
C ALA A 116 -4.37 0.98 -5.25
N ALA A 117 -4.42 1.67 -6.39
CA ALA A 117 -5.56 2.53 -6.76
C ALA A 117 -6.87 1.74 -6.85
N LEU A 118 -6.84 0.60 -7.54
CA LEU A 118 -8.02 -0.26 -7.70
C LEU A 118 -8.47 -0.87 -6.37
N ALA A 119 -7.53 -1.29 -5.53
CA ALA A 119 -7.83 -1.80 -4.19
C ALA A 119 -8.47 -0.72 -3.31
N GLY A 120 -7.95 0.51 -3.37
CA GLY A 120 -8.49 1.66 -2.65
C GLY A 120 -9.91 1.99 -3.10
N LEU A 121 -10.16 2.03 -4.40
CA LEU A 121 -11.49 2.26 -4.95
C LEU A 121 -12.48 1.17 -4.53
N ASP A 122 -12.08 -0.11 -4.59
CA ASP A 122 -12.93 -1.23 -4.19
C ASP A 122 -13.27 -1.18 -2.68
N ALA A 123 -12.29 -0.82 -1.85
CA ALA A 123 -12.49 -0.66 -0.42
C ALA A 123 -13.36 0.57 -0.07
N ALA A 124 -13.17 1.68 -0.78
CA ALA A 124 -13.97 2.89 -0.59
C ALA A 124 -15.44 2.68 -0.93
N LYS A 125 -15.71 1.98 -2.03
CA LYS A 125 -17.07 1.55 -2.40
C LYS A 125 -17.69 0.64 -1.35
N HIS A 126 -16.93 -0.31 -0.80
CA HIS A 126 -17.39 -1.22 0.23
C HIS A 126 -17.79 -0.48 1.52
N HIS A 127 -16.97 0.47 1.97
CA HIS A 127 -17.21 1.23 3.18
C HIS A 127 -18.15 2.43 2.99
N GLY A 128 -18.46 2.81 1.75
CA GLY A 128 -19.26 4.00 1.45
C GLY A 128 -18.58 5.30 1.89
N VAL A 129 -17.28 5.45 1.59
CA VAL A 129 -16.45 6.60 2.01
C VAL A 129 -15.74 7.23 0.80
N PRO A 130 -15.31 8.51 0.92
CA PRO A 130 -14.52 9.15 -0.14
C PRO A 130 -13.22 8.40 -0.45
N PHE A 131 -12.81 8.45 -1.72
CA PHE A 131 -11.55 7.91 -2.21
C PHE A 131 -10.69 9.02 -2.80
N VAL A 132 -9.43 9.09 -2.38
CA VAL A 132 -8.42 10.01 -2.91
C VAL A 132 -7.29 9.21 -3.52
N PHE A 133 -7.03 9.43 -4.80
CA PHE A 133 -5.88 8.83 -5.46
C PHE A 133 -4.76 9.85 -5.61
N GLU A 134 -3.58 9.52 -5.07
CA GLU A 134 -2.39 10.35 -5.17
C GLU A 134 -1.53 9.92 -6.34
N LEU A 135 -1.50 10.74 -7.35
CA LEU A 135 -0.70 10.50 -8.55
C LEU A 135 0.72 11.07 -8.35
N GLY A 136 1.65 10.21 -7.93
CA GLY A 136 3.07 10.57 -7.81
C GLY A 136 3.85 10.49 -9.12
N ASP A 137 3.41 9.60 -10.05
CA ASP A 137 3.97 9.39 -11.38
C ASP A 137 2.88 9.32 -12.42
N LEU A 138 3.07 9.96 -13.57
CA LEU A 138 2.14 9.92 -14.71
C LEU A 138 2.25 8.57 -15.47
N TRP A 139 2.06 7.48 -14.76
CA TRP A 139 2.04 6.16 -15.37
C TRP A 139 0.66 5.90 -16.00
N PRO A 140 0.54 5.34 -17.20
CA PRO A 140 1.59 4.83 -18.10
C PRO A 140 2.24 5.87 -19.01
N ALA A 141 1.84 7.14 -18.99
CA ALA A 141 2.36 8.17 -19.90
C ALA A 141 3.89 8.37 -19.80
N SER A 142 4.48 8.16 -18.61
CA SER A 142 5.92 8.22 -18.40
C SER A 142 6.72 7.08 -19.04
N ILE A 143 6.04 6.04 -19.59
CA ILE A 143 6.73 4.93 -20.27
C ILE A 143 7.03 5.30 -21.74
N SER A 144 6.30 6.25 -22.30
CA SER A 144 6.42 6.69 -23.70
C SER A 144 7.30 7.93 -23.89
N ALA A 145 7.87 8.44 -22.82
CA ALA A 145 8.85 9.52 -22.82
C ALA A 145 10.26 8.94 -22.67
#